data_1a81a95f210acbc0918b462bc0f4d424
#
_entry.id   1a81a95f210acbc0918b462bc0f4d424
#
_cell.length_a   1.000
_cell.length_b   1.000
_cell.length_c   1.000
_cell.angle_alpha   90.00
_cell.angle_beta   90.00
_cell.angle_gamma   90.00
#
_symmetry.space_group_name_H-M   'P 1'
#
loop_
_entity.id
_entity.type
_entity.pdbx_description
1 polymer ?
#
loop_
_entity_poly.entity_id
_entity_poly.type
_entity_poly.pdbx_seq_one_letter_code
_entity_poly.pdbx_strand_id
1 'polypeptide(L)'
;MNNNISLKIVVAETSVIVRSGLAAVLKRIPNLNAHPIEVSSPEALQNYIHLHTPDIVIVNPTFGGWFDLPSFKTDHTRNSIKYIALVCSVIDNNALKEYDESIAICDDIEVITAKINRLLHTE
;
A
#
# COMPACT_ATOMS: atom_id res chain seq x y z
N MET A 1 22.54 5.17 -16.14
CA MET A 1 22.22 4.03 -15.73
C MET A 1 20.80 3.83 -15.50
N ASN A 2 20.36 2.82 -15.78
CA ASN A 2 19.03 2.60 -15.74
C ASN A 2 18.68 1.71 -14.65
N ASN A 3 17.78 2.06 -13.87
CA ASN A 3 17.36 1.23 -12.82
C ASN A 3 16.15 0.48 -13.23
N ASN A 4 16.31 -0.77 -13.52
CA ASN A 4 15.18 -1.60 -13.85
C ASN A 4 14.67 -2.34 -12.63
N ILE A 5 14.88 -1.76 -11.46
CA ILE A 5 14.40 -2.38 -10.25
C ILE A 5 12.89 -2.20 -10.17
N SER A 6 12.19 -3.31 -10.04
CA SER A 6 10.74 -3.26 -9.86
C SER A 6 10.41 -2.85 -8.44
N LEU A 7 9.51 -1.89 -8.32
CA LEU A 7 9.00 -1.49 -7.01
C LEU A 7 7.78 -2.35 -6.72
N LYS A 8 7.88 -3.20 -5.72
CA LYS A 8 6.81 -4.13 -5.40
C LYS A 8 5.84 -3.46 -4.43
N ILE A 9 4.60 -3.27 -4.88
CA ILE A 9 3.57 -2.61 -4.10
C ILE A 9 2.40 -3.57 -3.94
N VAL A 10 2.11 -3.97 -2.71
CA VAL A 10 0.95 -4.81 -2.45
C VAL A 10 -0.26 -3.91 -2.29
N VAL A 11 -1.36 -4.24 -2.97
CA VAL A 11 -2.63 -3.55 -2.82
C VAL A 11 -3.59 -4.50 -2.12
N ALA A 12 -3.83 -4.24 -0.84
CA ALA A 12 -4.67 -5.09 0.02
C ALA A 12 -6.04 -4.44 0.18
N GLU A 13 -7.00 -4.92 -0.58
CA GLU A 13 -8.33 -4.32 -0.61
C GLU A 13 -9.34 -5.37 -1.05
N THR A 14 -10.46 -5.45 -0.35
CA THR A 14 -11.48 -6.44 -0.65
C THR A 14 -12.23 -6.12 -1.95
N SER A 15 -12.50 -4.84 -2.21
CA SER A 15 -13.23 -4.44 -3.41
C SER A 15 -12.38 -4.64 -4.65
N VAL A 16 -12.85 -5.46 -5.58
CA VAL A 16 -12.09 -5.70 -6.81
C VAL A 16 -11.99 -4.43 -7.64
N ILE A 17 -13.03 -3.59 -7.63
CA ILE A 17 -13.01 -2.36 -8.42
C ILE A 17 -11.94 -1.41 -7.88
N VAL A 18 -11.91 -1.21 -6.56
CA VAL A 18 -10.93 -0.31 -5.95
C VAL A 18 -9.53 -0.90 -6.10
N ARG A 19 -9.38 -2.17 -5.81
CA ARG A 19 -8.07 -2.83 -5.85
C ARG A 19 -7.46 -2.80 -7.24
N SER A 20 -8.25 -3.24 -8.24
CA SER A 20 -7.74 -3.28 -9.61
C SER A 20 -7.56 -1.89 -10.18
N GLY A 21 -8.43 -0.95 -9.82
CA GLY A 21 -8.29 0.43 -10.26
C GLY A 21 -7.02 1.07 -9.74
N LEU A 22 -6.72 0.88 -8.47
CA LEU A 22 -5.50 1.42 -7.90
C LEU A 22 -4.27 0.76 -8.53
N ALA A 23 -4.31 -0.56 -8.73
CA ALA A 23 -3.19 -1.24 -9.38
C ALA A 23 -2.92 -0.65 -10.77
N ALA A 24 -3.97 -0.37 -11.52
CA ALA A 24 -3.83 0.22 -12.85
C ALA A 24 -3.22 1.62 -12.78
N VAL A 25 -3.65 2.42 -11.80
CA VAL A 25 -3.10 3.76 -11.63
C VAL A 25 -1.61 3.69 -11.30
N LEU A 26 -1.23 2.77 -10.42
CA LEU A 26 0.18 2.65 -10.02
C LEU A 26 1.07 2.31 -11.21
N LYS A 27 0.59 1.48 -12.11
CA LYS A 27 1.37 1.12 -13.30
C LYS A 27 1.57 2.30 -14.24
N ARG A 28 0.72 3.32 -14.15
CA ARG A 28 0.78 4.48 -15.04
C ARG A 28 1.70 5.58 -14.53
N ILE A 29 2.20 5.46 -13.30
CA ILE A 29 3.08 6.48 -12.75
C ILE A 29 4.42 6.41 -13.47
N PRO A 30 4.84 7.52 -14.15
CA PRO A 30 6.10 7.49 -14.89
C PRO A 30 7.29 7.36 -13.96
N ASN A 31 8.30 6.64 -14.40
CA ASN A 31 9.56 6.47 -13.70
C ASN A 31 9.48 5.73 -12.38
N LEU A 32 8.34 5.11 -12.09
CA LEU A 32 8.20 4.37 -10.84
C LEU A 32 8.52 2.89 -11.00
N ASN A 33 8.25 2.34 -12.17
CA ASN A 33 8.41 0.91 -12.43
C ASN A 33 7.67 0.08 -11.38
N ALA A 34 6.42 0.45 -11.12
CA ALA A 34 5.63 -0.22 -10.11
C ALA A 34 5.18 -1.59 -10.56
N HIS A 35 5.22 -2.53 -9.63
CA HIS A 35 4.77 -3.88 -9.87
C HIS A 35 3.71 -4.21 -8.82
N PRO A 36 2.44 -3.86 -9.08
CA PRO A 36 1.39 -4.07 -8.08
C PRO A 36 1.03 -5.53 -7.91
N ILE A 37 0.87 -5.93 -6.67
CA ILE A 37 0.42 -7.29 -6.33
C ILE A 37 -0.89 -7.13 -5.59
N GLU A 38 -1.96 -7.73 -6.12
CA GLU A 38 -3.29 -7.59 -5.54
C GLU A 38 -3.58 -8.73 -4.59
N VAL A 39 -4.00 -8.39 -3.36
CA VAL A 39 -4.46 -9.39 -2.41
C VAL A 39 -5.83 -8.97 -1.90
N SER A 40 -6.74 -9.93 -1.78
CA SER A 40 -8.13 -9.63 -1.46
C SER A 40 -8.55 -10.09 -0.06
N SER A 41 -7.65 -10.72 0.68
CA SER A 41 -7.97 -11.20 2.03
C SER A 41 -6.77 -11.04 2.95
N PRO A 42 -7.02 -10.93 4.26
CA PRO A 42 -5.90 -10.87 5.21
C PRO A 42 -4.99 -12.08 5.14
N GLU A 43 -5.56 -13.26 4.88
CA GLU A 43 -4.75 -14.46 4.75
C GLU A 43 -3.81 -14.38 3.56
N ALA A 44 -4.31 -13.85 2.44
CA ALA A 44 -3.46 -13.70 1.26
C ALA A 44 -2.34 -12.70 1.52
N LEU A 45 -2.63 -11.64 2.25
CA LEU A 45 -1.60 -10.66 2.61
C LEU A 45 -0.54 -11.30 3.49
N GLN A 46 -0.94 -12.04 4.52
CA GLN A 46 0.01 -12.71 5.39
C GLN A 46 0.88 -13.69 4.62
N ASN A 47 0.27 -14.46 3.73
CA ASN A 47 1.03 -15.42 2.93
C ASN A 47 2.04 -14.73 2.05
N TYR A 48 1.65 -13.61 1.44
CA TYR A 48 2.57 -12.89 0.58
C TYR A 48 3.77 -12.35 1.37
N ILE A 49 3.50 -11.72 2.52
CA ILE A 49 4.55 -11.15 3.34
C ILE A 49 5.50 -12.24 3.86
N HIS A 50 4.95 -13.43 4.13
CA HIS A 50 5.75 -14.55 4.62
C HIS A 50 6.80 -14.98 3.60
N LEU A 51 6.44 -14.93 2.32
CA LEU A 51 7.28 -15.43 1.25
C LEU A 51 8.08 -14.33 0.54
N HIS A 52 7.62 -13.10 0.63
CA HIS A 52 8.22 -11.99 -0.12
C HIS A 52 8.29 -10.76 0.76
N THR A 53 9.17 -9.84 0.40
CA THR A 53 9.25 -8.55 1.09
C THR A 53 8.93 -7.45 0.10
N PRO A 54 7.71 -6.90 0.14
CA PRO A 54 7.39 -5.79 -0.75
C PRO A 54 8.02 -4.50 -0.25
N ASP A 55 8.07 -3.51 -1.11
CA ASP A 55 8.57 -2.19 -0.73
C ASP A 55 7.48 -1.38 -0.04
N ILE A 56 6.24 -1.52 -0.52
CA ILE A 56 5.11 -0.76 -0.01
C ILE A 56 3.90 -1.68 0.11
N VAL A 57 3.14 -1.53 1.18
CA VAL A 57 1.84 -2.18 1.32
C VAL A 57 0.79 -1.09 1.43
N ILE A 58 -0.14 -1.05 0.49
CA ILE A 58 -1.28 -0.14 0.54
C ILE A 58 -2.47 -0.97 1.01
N VAL A 59 -3.03 -0.62 2.15
CA VAL A 59 -4.09 -1.42 2.75
C VAL A 59 -5.22 -0.53 3.25
N ASN A 60 -6.45 -0.96 2.97
CA ASN A 60 -7.63 -0.30 3.52
C ASN A 60 -7.69 -0.61 5.01
N PRO A 61 -7.77 0.40 5.88
CA PRO A 61 -7.84 0.12 7.32
C PRO A 61 -9.01 -0.76 7.76
N THR A 62 -10.06 -0.87 6.93
CA THR A 62 -11.17 -1.77 7.23
C THR A 62 -10.99 -3.15 6.62
N PHE A 63 -9.81 -3.44 6.09
CA PHE A 63 -9.50 -4.72 5.46
C PHE A 63 -9.70 -5.86 6.48
N GLY A 64 -10.54 -6.83 6.11
CA GLY A 64 -10.86 -7.91 7.03
C GLY A 64 -11.67 -7.47 8.25
N GLY A 65 -12.44 -6.40 8.11
CA GLY A 65 -13.21 -5.80 9.19
C GLY A 65 -12.45 -4.62 9.79
N TRP A 66 -11.31 -4.88 10.36
CA TRP A 66 -10.41 -3.83 10.84
C TRP A 66 -9.00 -4.36 10.78
N PHE A 67 -8.13 -3.66 10.07
CA PHE A 67 -6.75 -4.08 9.93
C PHE A 67 -5.91 -3.46 11.05
N ASP A 68 -5.41 -4.32 11.93
CA ASP A 68 -4.61 -3.86 13.08
C ASP A 68 -3.16 -3.78 12.66
N LEU A 69 -2.74 -2.63 12.16
CA LEU A 69 -1.38 -2.47 11.66
C LEU A 69 -0.32 -2.67 12.73
N PRO A 70 -0.47 -2.11 13.95
CA PRO A 70 0.56 -2.38 14.97
C PRO A 70 0.78 -3.86 15.24
N SER A 71 -0.30 -4.64 15.34
CA SER A 71 -0.17 -6.08 15.53
C SER A 71 0.49 -6.74 14.35
N PHE A 72 0.10 -6.31 13.15
CA PHE A 72 0.66 -6.89 11.92
C PHE A 72 2.16 -6.65 11.86
N LYS A 73 2.61 -5.44 12.20
CA LYS A 73 4.04 -5.12 12.22
C LYS A 73 4.80 -5.94 13.26
N THR A 74 4.16 -6.20 14.39
CA THR A 74 4.79 -7.01 15.44
C THR A 74 5.01 -8.43 14.94
N ASP A 75 4.03 -8.98 14.22
CA ASP A 75 4.14 -10.34 13.69
C ASP A 75 5.09 -10.43 12.51
N HIS A 76 5.30 -9.30 11.80
CA HIS A 76 6.13 -9.28 10.60
C HIS A 76 7.17 -8.18 10.75
N THR A 77 8.30 -8.51 11.36
CA THR A 77 9.29 -7.54 11.78
C THR A 77 10.21 -7.09 10.65
N ARG A 78 9.65 -6.71 9.52
CA ARG A 78 10.43 -6.23 8.40
C ARG A 78 10.35 -4.72 8.35
N ASN A 79 11.40 -4.07 8.79
CA ASN A 79 11.38 -2.61 8.99
C ASN A 79 11.44 -1.81 7.70
N SER A 80 11.78 -2.46 6.60
CA SER A 80 11.91 -1.74 5.34
C SER A 80 10.59 -1.51 4.61
N ILE A 81 9.51 -2.13 5.08
CA ILE A 81 8.22 -2.00 4.41
C ILE A 81 7.54 -0.71 4.82
N LYS A 82 7.07 0.07 3.85
CA LYS A 82 6.26 1.26 4.11
C LYS A 82 4.80 0.91 3.97
N TYR A 83 3.96 1.45 4.86
CA TYR A 83 2.53 1.15 4.87
C TYR A 83 1.74 2.41 4.56
N ILE A 84 0.87 2.31 3.56
CA ILE A 84 0.00 3.41 3.16
C ILE A 84 -1.45 3.00 3.43
N ALA A 85 -2.20 3.87 4.10
CA ALA A 85 -3.63 3.63 4.30
C ALA A 85 -4.39 4.03 3.04
N LEU A 86 -5.24 3.14 2.55
CA LEU A 86 -6.14 3.44 1.44
C LEU A 86 -7.48 3.84 2.04
N VAL A 87 -7.80 5.12 1.94
CA VAL A 87 -8.99 5.69 2.59
C VAL A 87 -10.13 5.74 1.60
N CYS A 88 -11.13 4.88 1.83
CA CYS A 88 -12.30 4.79 0.96
C CYS A 88 -13.54 5.44 1.57
N SER A 89 -13.49 5.77 2.85
CA SER A 89 -14.61 6.38 3.54
C SER A 89 -14.07 7.20 4.71
N VAL A 90 -14.99 7.84 5.43
CA VAL A 90 -14.57 8.63 6.59
C VAL A 90 -13.92 7.71 7.63
N ILE A 91 -12.77 8.11 8.12
CA ILE A 91 -12.05 7.31 9.10
C ILE A 91 -11.40 8.25 10.11
N ASP A 92 -11.27 7.75 11.34
CA ASP A 92 -10.66 8.52 12.42
C ASP A 92 -9.19 8.80 12.11
N ASN A 93 -8.79 10.06 12.24
CA ASN A 93 -7.40 10.43 12.02
C ASN A 93 -6.43 9.67 12.91
N ASN A 94 -6.85 9.27 14.10
CA ASN A 94 -5.99 8.50 14.99
C ASN A 94 -5.63 7.14 14.39
N ALA A 95 -6.56 6.56 13.62
CA ALA A 95 -6.29 5.29 12.97
C ALA A 95 -5.23 5.43 11.89
N LEU A 96 -5.13 6.62 11.28
CA LEU A 96 -4.17 6.84 10.21
C LEU A 96 -2.76 7.14 10.69
N LYS A 97 -2.60 7.45 11.97
CA LYS A 97 -1.29 7.80 12.51
C LYS A 97 -0.30 6.66 12.48
N GLU A 98 -0.81 5.42 12.44
CA GLU A 98 0.07 4.26 12.41
C GLU A 98 0.68 4.02 11.04
N TYR A 99 0.16 4.70 10.01
CA TYR A 99 0.61 4.51 8.63
C TYR A 99 1.64 5.56 8.25
N ASP A 100 2.49 5.22 7.31
CA ASP A 100 3.50 6.15 6.83
C ASP A 100 2.91 7.24 5.95
N GLU A 101 1.78 6.94 5.29
CA GLU A 101 1.09 7.88 4.42
C GLU A 101 -0.35 7.41 4.24
N SER A 102 -1.18 8.24 3.65
CA SER A 102 -2.54 7.83 3.29
C SER A 102 -2.89 8.33 1.90
N ILE A 103 -3.65 7.51 1.18
CA ILE A 103 -4.15 7.83 -0.15
C ILE A 103 -5.66 7.69 -0.11
N ALA A 104 -6.37 8.71 -0.59
CA ALA A 104 -7.83 8.65 -0.68
C ALA A 104 -8.22 8.18 -2.08
N ILE A 105 -9.35 7.48 -2.18
CA ILE A 105 -9.78 6.99 -3.50
C ILE A 105 -10.12 8.13 -4.45
N CYS A 106 -10.33 9.35 -3.93
CA CYS A 106 -10.59 10.52 -4.79
C CYS A 106 -9.32 11.27 -5.16
N ASP A 107 -8.15 10.84 -4.68
CA ASP A 107 -6.90 11.50 -5.08
C ASP A 107 -6.62 11.25 -6.54
N ASP A 108 -6.12 12.27 -7.23
CA ASP A 108 -5.74 12.07 -8.63
C ASP A 108 -4.31 11.52 -8.70
N ILE A 109 -3.90 11.18 -9.90
CA ILE A 109 -2.63 10.48 -10.08
C ILE A 109 -1.44 11.34 -9.65
N GLU A 110 -1.54 12.68 -9.82
CA GLU A 110 -0.44 13.55 -9.39
C GLU A 110 -0.24 13.53 -7.89
N VAL A 111 -1.35 13.51 -7.14
CA VAL A 111 -1.27 13.46 -5.68
C VAL A 111 -0.71 12.12 -5.23
N ILE A 112 -1.19 11.03 -5.82
CA ILE A 112 -0.71 9.70 -5.48
C ILE A 112 0.79 9.58 -5.77
N THR A 113 1.20 10.07 -6.93
CA THR A 113 2.60 10.05 -7.33
C THR A 113 3.48 10.80 -6.34
N ALA A 114 3.04 12.00 -5.94
CA ALA A 114 3.81 12.82 -5.00
C ALA A 114 3.95 12.10 -3.65
N LYS A 115 2.88 11.47 -3.17
CA LYS A 115 2.93 10.79 -1.89
C LYS A 115 3.87 9.59 -1.92
N ILE A 116 3.84 8.82 -2.99
CA ILE A 116 4.72 7.66 -3.10
C ILE A 116 6.17 8.10 -3.21
N ASN A 117 6.44 9.11 -4.03
CA ASN A 117 7.81 9.61 -4.18
C ASN A 117 8.35 10.13 -2.85
N ARG A 118 7.51 10.79 -2.07
CA ARG A 118 7.94 11.28 -0.77
C ARG A 118 8.36 10.14 0.15
N LEU A 119 7.60 9.04 0.15
CA LEU A 119 7.96 7.89 0.95
C LEU A 119 9.26 7.25 0.51
N LEU A 120 9.49 7.17 -0.78
CA LEU A 120 10.69 6.51 -1.29
C LEU A 120 11.95 7.32 -1.01
N HIS A 121 11.82 8.62 -0.78
CA HIS A 121 12.96 9.47 -0.52
C HIS A 121 13.07 9.91 0.94
N THR A 122 12.32 9.23 1.82
CA THR A 122 12.39 9.50 3.25
C THR A 122 13.30 8.49 3.93
N GLU A 123 14.18 8.95 4.77
CA GLU A 123 15.09 8.08 5.48
C GLU A 123 14.49 7.50 6.74
#